data_07de79bf6f1522102a915d82f9b68ef9
#
_entry.id   07de79bf6f1522102a915d82f9b68ef9
#
_cell.length_a   1.000
_cell.length_b   1.000
_cell.length_c   1.000
_cell.angle_alpha   90.00
_cell.angle_beta   90.00
_cell.angle_gamma   90.00
#
_symmetry.space_group_name_H-M   'P 1'
#
loop_
_entity.id
_entity.type
_entity.pdbx_description
1 polymer ?
#
loop_
_entity_poly.entity_id
_entity_poly.type
_entity_poly.pdbx_seq_one_letter_code
_entity_poly.pdbx_strand_id
1 'polypeptide(L)'
;MIRFRYDMSGRWWKGNVHVHSTASDGGKSFAELADMYAGAGYDFLYRTDHWAASDVAGDSQEYPLLWLDGIELDGQDERGQWFHVVCLGRVEGIEREMGLARAMDACGQQGALRILAHPHWCGGNLDDALRHGFDGVEVYNHVCRWLNGKSEGGVYWTAMLEANADTLAFAVDDAHVLPEHPGWNGGWIVVNAPERTAGAIDAAIRAGNFYSSCGPAFEGIRLAGKRVWIETSPVAFARLVGPAFLGKRVGSFGGQTLTEAAFELPDDWRWAYLEIEDTSGRRAWTNTLFTADAG
;
A
#
# COMPACT_ATOMS: atom_id res chain seq x y z
N MET A 1 -4.78 11.82 22.21
CA MET A 1 -3.47 11.21 22.64
C MET A 1 -2.82 10.65 21.41
N ILE A 2 -1.52 10.84 21.17
CA ILE A 2 -0.82 10.26 20.03
C ILE A 2 -0.58 8.78 20.32
N ARG A 3 -1.04 7.89 19.44
CA ARG A 3 -0.89 6.45 19.57
C ARG A 3 0.16 5.92 18.59
N PHE A 4 1.06 5.06 19.07
CA PHE A 4 2.00 4.32 18.22
C PHE A 4 1.23 3.29 17.36
N ARG A 5 1.47 3.30 16.06
CA ARG A 5 0.67 2.56 15.08
C ARG A 5 0.99 1.06 15.04
N TYR A 6 2.25 0.70 15.35
CA TYR A 6 2.75 -0.65 15.16
C TYR A 6 2.55 -1.51 16.40
N ASP A 7 1.63 -2.48 16.30
CA ASP A 7 1.45 -3.57 17.26
C ASP A 7 2.09 -4.84 16.67
N MET A 8 3.17 -5.30 17.30
CA MET A 8 3.96 -6.45 16.86
C MET A 8 3.52 -7.77 17.52
N SER A 9 2.36 -7.81 18.16
CA SER A 9 1.84 -9.00 18.85
C SER A 9 1.31 -10.08 17.91
N GLY A 10 1.01 -9.72 16.66
CA GLY A 10 0.53 -10.62 15.62
C GLY A 10 1.63 -11.34 14.85
N ARG A 11 1.29 -11.80 13.66
CA ARG A 11 2.21 -12.35 12.67
C ARG A 11 2.25 -11.47 11.43
N TRP A 12 3.35 -11.53 10.71
CA TRP A 12 3.48 -10.86 9.43
C TRP A 12 2.84 -11.71 8.32
N TRP A 13 1.92 -11.09 7.57
CA TRP A 13 1.21 -11.68 6.43
C TRP A 13 1.51 -10.85 5.19
N LYS A 14 2.08 -11.49 4.17
CA LYS A 14 2.43 -10.83 2.89
C LYS A 14 1.21 -10.83 1.97
N GLY A 15 0.88 -9.68 1.38
CA GLY A 15 -0.23 -9.58 0.45
C GLY A 15 -0.07 -8.52 -0.63
N ASN A 16 -0.98 -8.56 -1.61
CA ASN A 16 -1.09 -7.55 -2.64
C ASN A 16 -2.51 -6.99 -2.68
N VAL A 17 -2.61 -5.67 -2.84
CA VAL A 17 -3.89 -4.96 -2.81
C VAL A 17 -4.29 -4.42 -4.18
N HIS A 18 -3.50 -4.71 -5.25
CA HIS A 18 -3.79 -4.30 -6.61
C HIS A 18 -3.35 -5.37 -7.61
N VAL A 19 -4.32 -6.14 -8.10
CA VAL A 19 -4.12 -7.19 -9.10
C VAL A 19 -5.36 -7.30 -10.00
N HIS A 20 -5.17 -7.68 -11.26
CA HIS A 20 -6.21 -7.84 -12.26
C HIS A 20 -6.32 -9.29 -12.72
N SER A 21 -7.56 -9.76 -12.83
CA SER A 21 -7.90 -11.09 -13.33
C SER A 21 -8.58 -11.02 -14.69
N THR A 22 -8.99 -12.18 -15.20
CA THR A 22 -9.85 -12.28 -16.39
C THR A 22 -11.27 -11.74 -16.17
N ALA A 23 -11.60 -11.24 -14.96
CA ALA A 23 -12.86 -10.51 -14.73
C ALA A 23 -12.82 -9.09 -15.30
N SER A 24 -11.63 -8.53 -15.55
CA SER A 24 -11.43 -7.30 -16.32
C SER A 24 -10.43 -7.53 -17.45
N ASP A 25 -9.20 -7.08 -17.31
CA ASP A 25 -8.18 -7.04 -18.36
C ASP A 25 -6.90 -7.80 -18.00
N GLY A 26 -6.91 -8.56 -16.91
CA GLY A 26 -5.82 -9.48 -16.57
C GLY A 26 -5.83 -10.77 -17.39
N GLY A 27 -4.68 -11.39 -17.55
CA GLY A 27 -4.49 -12.63 -18.32
C GLY A 27 -4.68 -13.92 -17.53
N LYS A 28 -5.01 -13.84 -16.23
CA LYS A 28 -5.13 -14.98 -15.32
C LYS A 28 -6.45 -14.96 -14.55
N SER A 29 -7.03 -16.15 -14.36
CA SER A 29 -8.17 -16.33 -13.46
C SER A 29 -7.76 -16.16 -11.99
N PHE A 30 -8.75 -15.97 -11.10
CA PHE A 30 -8.49 -15.91 -9.65
C PHE A 30 -7.75 -17.14 -9.13
N ALA A 31 -8.04 -18.33 -9.66
CA ALA A 31 -7.36 -19.57 -9.26
C ALA A 31 -5.88 -19.56 -9.68
N GLU A 32 -5.58 -19.18 -10.91
CA GLU A 32 -4.21 -19.10 -11.41
C GLU A 32 -3.40 -18.03 -10.67
N LEU A 33 -4.00 -16.87 -10.39
CA LEU A 33 -3.36 -15.82 -9.57
C LEU A 33 -3.08 -16.33 -8.16
N ALA A 34 -4.07 -17.00 -7.53
CA ALA A 34 -3.90 -17.56 -6.19
C ALA A 34 -2.75 -18.56 -6.11
N ASP A 35 -2.65 -19.47 -7.08
CA ASP A 35 -1.55 -20.45 -7.15
C ASP A 35 -0.20 -19.77 -7.36
N MET A 36 -0.11 -18.79 -8.26
CA MET A 36 1.12 -18.02 -8.55
C MET A 36 1.61 -17.27 -7.31
N TYR A 37 0.74 -16.50 -6.69
CA TYR A 37 1.09 -15.66 -5.55
C TYR A 37 1.37 -16.49 -4.29
N ALA A 38 0.59 -17.54 -4.01
CA ALA A 38 0.87 -18.47 -2.91
C ALA A 38 2.21 -19.16 -3.09
N GLY A 39 2.54 -19.58 -4.33
CA GLY A 39 3.86 -20.13 -4.68
C GLY A 39 5.02 -19.14 -4.45
N ALA A 40 4.77 -17.84 -4.45
CA ALA A 40 5.73 -16.78 -4.13
C ALA A 40 5.66 -16.30 -2.66
N GLY A 41 4.94 -17.04 -1.80
CA GLY A 41 4.86 -16.79 -0.36
C GLY A 41 3.90 -15.68 0.05
N TYR A 42 2.88 -15.39 -0.77
CA TYR A 42 1.81 -14.48 -0.38
C TYR A 42 0.73 -15.22 0.40
N ASP A 43 0.15 -14.53 1.36
CA ASP A 43 -0.88 -15.02 2.27
C ASP A 43 -2.28 -14.54 1.86
N PHE A 44 -2.36 -13.36 1.22
CA PHE A 44 -3.63 -12.77 0.81
C PHE A 44 -3.50 -11.89 -0.43
N LEU A 45 -4.62 -11.73 -1.15
CA LEU A 45 -4.80 -10.80 -2.27
C LEU A 45 -6.15 -10.10 -2.18
N TYR A 46 -6.25 -8.90 -2.73
CA TYR A 46 -7.52 -8.23 -3.01
C TYR A 46 -7.90 -8.42 -4.47
N ARG A 47 -9.21 -8.63 -4.75
CA ARG A 47 -9.76 -8.64 -6.11
C ARG A 47 -10.05 -7.20 -6.50
N THR A 48 -9.24 -6.63 -7.38
CA THR A 48 -9.33 -5.21 -7.76
C THR A 48 -9.46 -5.01 -9.25
N ASP A 49 -10.25 -5.87 -9.88
CA ASP A 49 -10.59 -5.77 -11.30
C ASP A 49 -11.30 -4.45 -11.63
N HIS A 50 -11.06 -3.91 -12.82
CA HIS A 50 -11.64 -2.65 -13.27
C HIS A 50 -13.17 -2.71 -13.32
N TRP A 51 -13.84 -1.87 -12.53
CA TRP A 51 -15.30 -1.73 -12.45
C TRP A 51 -16.05 -3.04 -12.16
N ALA A 52 -15.36 -4.05 -11.66
CA ALA A 52 -15.91 -5.34 -11.31
C ALA A 52 -15.85 -5.54 -9.79
N ALA A 53 -16.88 -5.05 -9.09
CA ALA A 53 -17.00 -5.23 -7.65
C ALA A 53 -17.01 -6.72 -7.30
N SER A 54 -16.18 -7.15 -6.36
CA SER A 54 -16.05 -8.54 -5.98
C SER A 54 -17.00 -8.94 -4.84
N ASP A 55 -17.35 -10.22 -4.80
CA ASP A 55 -18.06 -10.87 -3.70
C ASP A 55 -17.34 -12.17 -3.35
N VAL A 56 -16.29 -12.06 -2.53
CA VAL A 56 -15.48 -13.22 -2.10
C VAL A 56 -16.30 -14.17 -1.23
N ALA A 57 -17.25 -13.66 -0.43
CA ALA A 57 -18.10 -14.50 0.41
C ALA A 57 -19.09 -15.37 -0.40
N GLY A 58 -19.47 -14.91 -1.60
CA GLY A 58 -20.30 -15.67 -2.55
C GLY A 58 -19.53 -16.70 -3.36
N ASP A 59 -18.20 -16.68 -3.32
CA ASP A 59 -17.34 -17.61 -4.05
C ASP A 59 -17.10 -18.87 -3.22
N SER A 60 -17.58 -20.01 -3.69
CA SER A 60 -17.42 -21.31 -3.02
C SER A 60 -16.11 -22.02 -3.32
N GLN A 61 -15.24 -21.45 -4.17
CA GLN A 61 -13.98 -22.05 -4.53
C GLN A 61 -12.96 -21.90 -3.39
N GLU A 62 -12.22 -22.96 -3.09
CA GLU A 62 -11.11 -22.92 -2.15
C GLU A 62 -9.82 -22.48 -2.87
N TYR A 63 -9.03 -21.64 -2.19
CA TYR A 63 -7.77 -21.09 -2.72
C TYR A 63 -6.63 -21.30 -1.70
N PRO A 64 -5.37 -21.40 -2.15
CA PRO A 64 -4.21 -21.57 -1.26
C PRO A 64 -3.91 -20.31 -0.43
N LEU A 65 -4.46 -19.16 -0.81
CA LEU A 65 -4.36 -17.88 -0.10
C LEU A 65 -5.75 -17.29 0.19
N LEU A 66 -5.78 -16.24 1.00
CA LEU A 66 -7.02 -15.52 1.32
C LEU A 66 -7.31 -14.47 0.25
N TRP A 67 -8.49 -14.49 -0.36
CA TRP A 67 -9.03 -13.39 -1.15
C TRP A 67 -9.81 -12.40 -0.30
N LEU A 68 -9.68 -11.11 -0.61
CA LEU A 68 -10.47 -10.03 -0.02
C LEU A 68 -11.15 -9.23 -1.13
N ASP A 69 -12.25 -8.56 -0.76
CA ASP A 69 -13.04 -7.78 -1.68
C ASP A 69 -12.42 -6.41 -1.99
N GLY A 70 -12.53 -6.01 -3.25
CA GLY A 70 -12.12 -4.71 -3.73
C GLY A 70 -12.63 -4.44 -5.14
N ILE A 71 -12.28 -3.30 -5.68
CA ILE A 71 -12.56 -2.85 -7.03
C ILE A 71 -11.53 -1.77 -7.41
N GLU A 72 -11.12 -1.70 -8.67
CA GLU A 72 -10.46 -0.51 -9.21
C GLU A 72 -11.43 0.29 -10.07
N LEU A 73 -11.49 1.60 -9.81
CA LEU A 73 -12.22 2.60 -10.60
C LEU A 73 -11.23 3.37 -11.46
N ASP A 74 -11.53 3.55 -12.73
CA ASP A 74 -10.74 4.37 -13.64
C ASP A 74 -11.62 5.38 -14.38
N GLY A 75 -11.08 6.57 -14.66
CA GLY A 75 -11.80 7.58 -15.42
C GLY A 75 -11.32 8.99 -15.15
N GLN A 76 -12.07 9.96 -15.69
CA GLN A 76 -11.81 11.37 -15.49
C GLN A 76 -12.73 11.96 -14.41
N ASP A 77 -12.18 12.86 -13.60
CA ASP A 77 -12.98 13.70 -12.72
C ASP A 77 -13.65 14.86 -13.50
N GLU A 78 -14.37 15.72 -12.79
CA GLU A 78 -15.08 16.89 -13.36
C GLU A 78 -14.14 17.95 -13.96
N ARG A 79 -12.84 17.86 -13.71
CA ARG A 79 -11.79 18.74 -14.31
C ARG A 79 -11.09 18.08 -15.50
N GLY A 80 -11.48 16.84 -15.85
CA GLY A 80 -10.87 16.08 -16.93
C GLY A 80 -9.52 15.44 -16.58
N GLN A 81 -9.13 15.43 -15.31
CA GLN A 81 -7.94 14.70 -14.85
C GLN A 81 -8.26 13.21 -14.73
N TRP A 82 -7.38 12.37 -15.28
CA TRP A 82 -7.45 10.92 -15.14
C TRP A 82 -7.01 10.47 -13.75
N PHE A 83 -7.82 9.58 -13.18
CA PHE A 83 -7.52 8.87 -11.95
C PHE A 83 -7.75 7.39 -12.12
N HIS A 84 -6.96 6.61 -11.41
CA HIS A 84 -7.24 5.24 -11.02
C HIS A 84 -7.34 5.20 -9.49
N VAL A 85 -8.35 4.51 -8.98
CA VAL A 85 -8.63 4.46 -7.53
C VAL A 85 -8.95 3.04 -7.13
N VAL A 86 -8.07 2.43 -6.36
CA VAL A 86 -8.33 1.13 -5.75
C VAL A 86 -9.17 1.33 -4.50
N CYS A 87 -10.32 0.67 -4.44
CA CYS A 87 -11.21 0.68 -3.30
C CYS A 87 -11.16 -0.69 -2.61
N LEU A 88 -10.63 -0.75 -1.38
CA LEU A 88 -10.52 -1.99 -0.60
C LEU A 88 -11.73 -2.15 0.31
N GLY A 89 -12.46 -3.22 0.11
CA GLY A 89 -13.67 -3.58 0.84
C GLY A 89 -14.78 -4.01 -0.11
N ARG A 90 -15.78 -4.71 0.45
CA ARG A 90 -16.97 -5.10 -0.30
C ARG A 90 -17.82 -3.86 -0.60
N VAL A 91 -18.14 -3.69 -1.88
CA VAL A 91 -19.05 -2.64 -2.37
C VAL A 91 -20.07 -3.24 -3.32
N GLU A 92 -21.24 -2.62 -3.39
CA GLU A 92 -22.36 -3.08 -4.24
C GLU A 92 -22.93 -1.92 -5.06
N GLY A 93 -23.45 -2.21 -6.25
CA GLY A 93 -24.11 -1.22 -7.10
C GLY A 93 -23.16 -0.15 -7.65
N ILE A 94 -21.89 -0.46 -7.80
CA ILE A 94 -20.88 0.42 -8.38
C ILE A 94 -20.80 0.11 -9.89
N GLU A 95 -21.16 1.08 -10.70
CA GLU A 95 -21.25 0.94 -12.17
C GLU A 95 -20.52 2.11 -12.84
N ARG A 96 -19.91 1.85 -14.00
CA ARG A 96 -19.12 2.83 -14.77
C ARG A 96 -19.96 4.07 -15.19
N GLU A 97 -21.24 3.88 -15.43
CA GLU A 97 -22.21 4.92 -15.80
C GLU A 97 -22.44 5.97 -14.71
N MET A 98 -22.10 5.65 -13.46
CA MET A 98 -22.15 6.62 -12.36
C MET A 98 -21.16 7.76 -12.55
N GLY A 99 -20.08 7.52 -13.28
CA GLY A 99 -18.91 8.37 -13.38
C GLY A 99 -18.01 8.28 -12.14
N LEU A 100 -16.72 8.56 -12.32
CA LEU A 100 -15.68 8.30 -11.32
C LEU A 100 -15.96 8.94 -9.95
N ALA A 101 -16.30 10.23 -9.90
CA ALA A 101 -16.48 10.94 -8.64
C ALA A 101 -17.60 10.33 -7.78
N ARG A 102 -18.75 10.02 -8.39
CA ARG A 102 -19.86 9.40 -7.65
C ARG A 102 -19.56 7.97 -7.23
N ALA A 103 -18.82 7.21 -8.06
CA ALA A 103 -18.42 5.86 -7.73
C ALA A 103 -17.45 5.85 -6.53
N MET A 104 -16.46 6.75 -6.50
CA MET A 104 -15.56 6.93 -5.37
C MET A 104 -16.30 7.28 -4.07
N ASP A 105 -17.28 8.21 -4.15
CA ASP A 105 -18.09 8.59 -3.01
C ASP A 105 -18.94 7.42 -2.52
N ALA A 106 -19.56 6.66 -3.43
CA ALA A 106 -20.36 5.50 -3.08
C ALA A 106 -19.53 4.38 -2.43
N CYS A 107 -18.29 4.14 -2.91
CA CYS A 107 -17.34 3.22 -2.26
C CYS A 107 -16.99 3.67 -0.85
N GLY A 108 -16.66 4.94 -0.66
CA GLY A 108 -16.37 5.52 0.67
C GLY A 108 -17.55 5.45 1.64
N GLN A 109 -18.79 5.73 1.17
CA GLN A 109 -20.01 5.61 1.97
C GLN A 109 -20.29 4.15 2.41
N GLN A 110 -19.86 3.17 1.64
CA GLN A 110 -19.94 1.76 1.98
C GLN A 110 -18.75 1.28 2.85
N GLY A 111 -17.84 2.18 3.21
CA GLY A 111 -16.72 1.91 4.11
C GLY A 111 -15.47 1.34 3.43
N ALA A 112 -15.39 1.34 2.11
CA ALA A 112 -14.16 0.96 1.40
C ALA A 112 -13.07 2.01 1.60
N LEU A 113 -11.80 1.55 1.78
CA LEU A 113 -10.62 2.44 1.74
C LEU A 113 -10.35 2.84 0.29
N ARG A 114 -10.22 4.13 0.02
CA ARG A 114 -9.93 4.67 -1.31
C ARG A 114 -8.46 5.01 -1.43
N ILE A 115 -7.76 4.31 -2.31
CA ILE A 115 -6.32 4.43 -2.54
C ILE A 115 -6.11 5.07 -3.90
N LEU A 116 -5.37 6.18 -3.93
CA LEU A 116 -4.93 6.81 -5.17
C LEU A 116 -3.89 5.91 -5.85
N ALA A 117 -4.28 5.25 -6.93
CA ALA A 117 -3.41 4.34 -7.65
C ALA A 117 -2.45 5.10 -8.58
N HIS A 118 -1.20 4.67 -8.60
CA HIS A 118 -0.13 5.12 -9.52
C HIS A 118 -0.25 6.57 -10.06
N PRO A 119 -0.31 7.61 -9.19
CA PRO A 119 -0.63 8.99 -9.59
C PRO A 119 0.35 9.57 -10.60
N HIS A 120 1.62 9.16 -10.55
CA HIS A 120 2.64 9.58 -11.53
C HIS A 120 2.33 9.04 -12.93
N TRP A 121 1.87 7.80 -13.03
CA TRP A 121 1.49 7.18 -14.31
C TRP A 121 0.25 7.85 -14.91
N CYS A 122 -0.75 8.17 -14.10
CA CYS A 122 -1.95 8.92 -14.51
C CYS A 122 -1.67 10.38 -14.90
N GLY A 123 -0.45 10.90 -14.64
CA GLY A 123 -0.08 12.27 -14.94
C GLY A 123 -0.70 13.30 -14.00
N GLY A 124 -1.19 12.89 -12.84
CA GLY A 124 -1.69 13.76 -11.79
C GLY A 124 -0.59 14.67 -11.20
N ASN A 125 -0.97 15.82 -10.72
CA ASN A 125 -0.11 16.71 -9.94
C ASN A 125 -0.42 16.60 -8.42
N LEU A 126 0.28 17.36 -7.58
CA LEU A 126 0.09 17.30 -6.12
C LEU A 126 -1.30 17.78 -5.68
N ASP A 127 -1.85 18.80 -6.36
CA ASP A 127 -3.20 19.30 -6.05
C ASP A 127 -4.28 18.25 -6.38
N ASP A 128 -4.05 17.45 -7.43
CA ASP A 128 -4.92 16.34 -7.78
C ASP A 128 -4.94 15.28 -6.67
N ALA A 129 -3.79 14.93 -6.09
CA ALA A 129 -3.68 13.97 -5.00
C ALA A 129 -4.42 14.44 -3.72
N LEU A 130 -4.55 15.73 -3.51
CA LEU A 130 -5.22 16.32 -2.34
C LEU A 130 -6.73 16.51 -2.53
N ARG A 131 -7.23 16.46 -3.77
CA ARG A 131 -8.58 16.91 -4.12
C ARG A 131 -9.71 16.03 -3.57
N HIS A 132 -9.54 14.72 -3.59
CA HIS A 132 -10.62 13.79 -3.31
C HIS A 132 -10.56 13.14 -1.92
N GLY A 133 -9.58 13.49 -1.09
CA GLY A 133 -9.47 12.99 0.27
C GLY A 133 -9.29 11.48 0.33
N PHE A 134 -8.31 10.96 -0.41
CA PHE A 134 -7.95 9.54 -0.40
C PHE A 134 -7.43 9.08 0.96
N ASP A 135 -7.75 7.84 1.34
CA ASP A 135 -7.27 7.21 2.57
C ASP A 135 -5.81 6.73 2.46
N GLY A 136 -5.34 6.53 1.23
CA GLY A 136 -3.99 6.08 0.93
C GLY A 136 -3.55 6.41 -0.48
N VAL A 137 -2.28 6.11 -0.77
CA VAL A 137 -1.68 6.27 -2.10
C VAL A 137 -0.67 5.17 -2.38
N GLU A 138 -0.55 4.77 -3.62
CA GLU A 138 0.53 3.90 -4.06
C GLU A 138 1.85 4.66 -4.11
N VAL A 139 2.75 4.33 -3.18
CA VAL A 139 4.11 4.87 -3.15
C VAL A 139 5.03 4.15 -4.13
N TYR A 140 4.65 2.95 -4.54
CA TYR A 140 5.32 2.15 -5.56
C TYR A 140 4.34 1.25 -6.30
N ASN A 141 4.39 1.27 -7.65
CA ASN A 141 3.61 0.40 -8.52
C ASN A 141 4.54 -0.34 -9.49
N HIS A 142 4.51 -1.68 -9.45
CA HIS A 142 5.50 -2.49 -10.17
C HIS A 142 5.25 -2.53 -11.69
N VAL A 143 4.00 -2.61 -12.13
CA VAL A 143 3.67 -2.61 -13.56
C VAL A 143 3.99 -1.25 -14.19
N CYS A 144 3.73 -0.14 -13.52
CA CYS A 144 4.11 1.19 -14.00
C CYS A 144 5.63 1.34 -14.16
N ARG A 145 6.43 0.68 -13.30
CA ARG A 145 7.89 0.59 -13.49
C ARG A 145 8.23 -0.13 -14.79
N TRP A 146 7.58 -1.25 -15.07
CA TRP A 146 7.76 -2.01 -16.30
C TRP A 146 7.35 -1.21 -17.54
N LEU A 147 6.16 -0.60 -17.52
CA LEU A 147 5.59 0.09 -18.68
C LEU A 147 6.42 1.29 -19.14
N ASN A 148 6.75 2.21 -18.23
CA ASN A 148 7.37 3.49 -18.60
C ASN A 148 8.21 4.15 -17.49
N GLY A 149 8.47 3.46 -16.39
CA GLY A 149 9.29 3.97 -15.28
C GLY A 149 8.57 4.92 -14.33
N LYS A 150 7.26 5.16 -14.47
CA LYS A 150 6.48 6.07 -13.61
C LYS A 150 5.91 5.36 -12.39
N SER A 151 6.74 4.62 -11.67
CA SER A 151 6.35 3.77 -10.54
C SER A 151 6.23 4.49 -9.21
N GLU A 152 6.85 5.67 -9.07
CA GLU A 152 7.08 6.29 -7.77
C GLU A 152 5.97 7.26 -7.39
N GLY A 153 5.36 7.04 -6.22
CA GLY A 153 4.32 7.89 -5.66
C GLY A 153 4.68 8.59 -4.35
N GLY A 154 5.91 8.41 -3.85
CA GLY A 154 6.34 8.94 -2.55
C GLY A 154 6.23 10.46 -2.41
N VAL A 155 6.37 11.21 -3.50
CA VAL A 155 6.22 12.66 -3.50
C VAL A 155 4.76 13.09 -3.27
N TYR A 156 3.81 12.33 -3.81
CA TYR A 156 2.38 12.53 -3.57
C TYR A 156 2.03 12.19 -2.13
N TRP A 157 2.53 11.05 -1.64
CA TRP A 157 2.30 10.65 -0.25
C TRP A 157 2.78 11.70 0.74
N THR A 158 4.01 12.23 0.60
CA THR A 158 4.50 13.27 1.51
C THR A 158 3.66 14.55 1.45
N ALA A 159 3.13 14.94 0.29
CA ALA A 159 2.20 16.06 0.17
C ALA A 159 0.87 15.76 0.89
N MET A 160 0.36 14.53 0.78
CA MET A 160 -0.86 14.09 1.46
C MET A 160 -0.66 14.05 2.99
N LEU A 161 0.51 13.61 3.49
CA LEU A 161 0.84 13.61 4.92
C LEU A 161 0.85 15.01 5.54
N GLU A 162 1.16 16.05 4.77
CA GLU A 162 1.05 17.44 5.24
C GLU A 162 -0.41 17.86 5.53
N ALA A 163 -1.36 17.29 4.77
CA ALA A 163 -2.80 17.54 4.94
C ALA A 163 -3.43 16.57 5.95
N ASN A 164 -3.04 15.31 5.90
CA ASN A 164 -3.54 14.23 6.77
C ASN A 164 -2.42 13.23 7.07
N ALA A 165 -1.86 13.29 8.28
CA ALA A 165 -0.79 12.41 8.73
C ALA A 165 -1.18 10.92 8.81
N ASP A 166 -2.47 10.59 8.70
CA ASP A 166 -2.97 9.22 8.72
C ASP A 166 -3.05 8.57 7.33
N THR A 167 -2.73 9.30 6.25
CA THR A 167 -2.70 8.77 4.88
C THR A 167 -1.75 7.57 4.76
N LEU A 168 -2.28 6.46 4.25
CA LEU A 168 -1.57 5.18 4.15
C LEU A 168 -0.72 5.10 2.88
N ALA A 169 0.40 4.36 2.96
CA ALA A 169 1.31 4.12 1.84
C ALA A 169 1.24 2.66 1.40
N PHE A 170 1.04 2.42 0.10
CA PHE A 170 0.95 1.08 -0.47
C PHE A 170 2.03 0.86 -1.53
N ALA A 171 2.72 -0.29 -1.49
CA ALA A 171 3.48 -0.81 -2.61
C ALA A 171 2.71 -1.99 -3.21
N VAL A 172 2.56 -2.00 -4.52
CA VAL A 172 1.66 -2.93 -5.21
C VAL A 172 2.29 -3.45 -6.51
N ASP A 173 1.70 -4.51 -7.03
CA ASP A 173 2.07 -5.02 -8.35
C ASP A 173 1.28 -4.36 -9.49
N ASP A 174 -0.03 -4.19 -9.32
CA ASP A 174 -0.95 -3.84 -10.41
C ASP A 174 -0.86 -4.87 -11.55
N ALA A 175 -0.78 -6.15 -11.16
CA ALA A 175 -0.40 -7.23 -12.04
C ALA A 175 -1.53 -7.64 -12.99
N HIS A 176 -1.25 -7.56 -14.29
CA HIS A 176 -2.16 -8.05 -15.35
C HIS A 176 -1.74 -9.42 -15.89
N VAL A 177 -0.48 -9.81 -15.71
CA VAL A 177 0.10 -11.12 -16.12
C VAL A 177 -0.22 -11.47 -17.58
N LEU A 178 -0.06 -10.51 -18.46
CA LEU A 178 -0.15 -10.65 -19.91
C LEU A 178 1.26 -10.77 -20.52
N PRO A 179 1.42 -11.33 -21.73
CA PRO A 179 2.73 -11.39 -22.38
C PRO A 179 3.42 -10.02 -22.52
N GLU A 180 2.64 -8.98 -22.80
CA GLU A 180 3.08 -7.58 -22.90
C GLU A 180 3.20 -6.89 -21.52
N HIS A 181 2.56 -7.42 -20.49
CA HIS A 181 2.57 -6.93 -19.11
C HIS A 181 2.90 -8.07 -18.13
N PRO A 182 4.11 -8.66 -18.18
CA PRO A 182 4.45 -9.84 -17.39
C PRO A 182 4.78 -9.52 -15.93
N GLY A 183 4.83 -8.23 -15.54
CA GLY A 183 5.26 -7.79 -14.23
C GLY A 183 4.34 -8.24 -13.10
N TRP A 184 4.91 -8.90 -12.08
CA TRP A 184 4.28 -9.29 -10.83
C TRP A 184 5.34 -9.61 -9.77
N ASN A 185 4.94 -9.73 -8.50
CA ASN A 185 5.84 -10.02 -7.37
C ASN A 185 7.00 -9.02 -7.23
N GLY A 186 6.73 -7.74 -7.49
CA GLY A 186 7.72 -6.66 -7.38
C GLY A 186 7.34 -5.55 -6.43
N GLY A 187 6.08 -5.51 -5.96
CA GLY A 187 5.58 -4.60 -4.93
C GLY A 187 4.54 -5.31 -4.06
N TRP A 188 4.58 -5.14 -2.74
CA TRP A 188 3.66 -5.78 -1.81
C TRP A 188 3.54 -5.02 -0.50
N ILE A 189 2.52 -5.37 0.28
CA ILE A 189 2.41 -4.98 1.69
C ILE A 189 2.64 -6.18 2.59
N VAL A 190 3.10 -5.92 3.82
CA VAL A 190 3.25 -6.94 4.86
C VAL A 190 2.53 -6.45 6.11
N VAL A 191 1.45 -7.14 6.45
CA VAL A 191 0.49 -6.74 7.49
C VAL A 191 0.76 -7.52 8.76
N ASN A 192 0.85 -6.84 9.92
CA ASN A 192 0.91 -7.51 11.20
C ASN A 192 -0.52 -7.67 11.76
N ALA A 193 -1.01 -8.91 11.78
CA ALA A 193 -2.33 -9.24 12.28
C ALA A 193 -2.31 -10.54 13.11
N PRO A 194 -3.23 -10.71 14.07
CA PRO A 194 -3.24 -11.88 14.96
C PRO A 194 -3.51 -13.18 14.20
N GLU A 195 -4.26 -13.11 13.10
CA GLU A 195 -4.65 -14.27 12.30
C GLU A 195 -4.86 -13.91 10.83
N ARG A 196 -4.81 -14.91 9.93
CA ARG A 196 -5.05 -14.76 8.50
C ARG A 196 -6.54 -14.86 8.18
N THR A 197 -7.32 -13.88 8.64
CA THR A 197 -8.74 -13.75 8.30
C THR A 197 -9.01 -12.40 7.65
N ALA A 198 -10.06 -12.30 6.83
CA ALA A 198 -10.40 -11.05 6.13
C ALA A 198 -10.59 -9.91 7.13
N GLY A 199 -11.30 -10.13 8.24
CA GLY A 199 -11.51 -9.10 9.24
C GLY A 199 -10.24 -8.65 9.96
N ALA A 200 -9.33 -9.59 10.31
CA ALA A 200 -8.09 -9.24 10.99
C ALA A 200 -7.11 -8.49 10.06
N ILE A 201 -7.00 -8.92 8.82
CA ILE A 201 -6.17 -8.26 7.80
C ILE A 201 -6.71 -6.85 7.50
N ASP A 202 -8.01 -6.69 7.22
CA ASP A 202 -8.63 -5.39 6.94
C ASP A 202 -8.48 -4.43 8.13
N ALA A 203 -8.73 -4.90 9.35
CA ALA A 203 -8.57 -4.08 10.56
C ALA A 203 -7.12 -3.60 10.75
N ALA A 204 -6.13 -4.46 10.50
CA ALA A 204 -4.72 -4.11 10.59
C ALA A 204 -4.32 -3.11 9.48
N ILE A 205 -4.81 -3.27 8.24
CA ILE A 205 -4.59 -2.31 7.14
C ILE A 205 -5.16 -0.95 7.51
N ARG A 206 -6.41 -0.87 7.98
CA ARG A 206 -7.05 0.39 8.41
C ARG A 206 -6.32 1.07 9.56
N ALA A 207 -5.78 0.30 10.47
CA ALA A 207 -4.94 0.82 11.55
C ALA A 207 -3.57 1.30 11.06
N GLY A 208 -3.17 0.97 9.82
CA GLY A 208 -1.84 1.22 9.26
C GLY A 208 -0.76 0.33 9.89
N ASN A 209 -1.14 -0.80 10.52
CA ASN A 209 -0.22 -1.78 11.10
C ASN A 209 0.35 -2.71 10.02
N PHE A 210 0.96 -2.11 9.02
CA PHE A 210 1.64 -2.78 7.91
C PHE A 210 2.77 -1.91 7.38
N TYR A 211 3.66 -2.52 6.63
CA TYR A 211 4.64 -1.80 5.82
C TYR A 211 4.54 -2.20 4.34
N SER A 212 4.98 -1.31 3.47
CA SER A 212 5.07 -1.50 2.03
C SER A 212 6.49 -1.79 1.62
N SER A 213 6.68 -2.66 0.61
CA SER A 213 8.02 -3.03 0.14
C SER A 213 8.06 -3.34 -1.35
N CYS A 214 9.20 -3.03 -1.97
CA CYS A 214 9.60 -3.58 -3.27
C CYS A 214 10.90 -4.40 -3.19
N GLY A 215 11.29 -4.84 -1.96
CA GLY A 215 12.50 -5.65 -1.76
C GLY A 215 12.80 -5.97 -0.30
N PRO A 216 13.35 -5.03 0.48
CA PRO A 216 13.77 -5.30 1.85
C PRO A 216 12.57 -5.48 2.81
N ALA A 217 12.84 -6.07 3.97
CA ALA A 217 11.84 -6.38 4.98
C ALA A 217 12.14 -5.68 6.32
N PHE A 218 11.07 -5.20 6.98
CA PHE A 218 11.09 -4.94 8.43
C PHE A 218 10.72 -6.25 9.14
N GLU A 219 11.63 -6.76 9.95
CA GLU A 219 11.44 -7.97 10.75
C GLU A 219 10.89 -7.63 12.14
N GLY A 220 11.27 -6.47 12.67
CA GLY A 220 10.80 -5.94 13.94
C GLY A 220 10.73 -4.42 13.98
N ILE A 221 9.69 -3.88 14.63
CA ILE A 221 9.51 -2.44 14.87
C ILE A 221 9.02 -2.25 16.29
N ARG A 222 9.78 -1.57 17.14
CA ARG A 222 9.38 -1.36 18.53
C ARG A 222 9.70 0.06 19.02
N LEU A 223 8.85 0.56 19.89
CA LEU A 223 9.02 1.85 20.55
C LEU A 223 9.24 1.66 22.05
N ALA A 224 10.22 2.35 22.61
CA ALA A 224 10.37 2.51 24.06
C ALA A 224 10.72 3.96 24.39
N GLY A 225 9.83 4.63 25.11
CA GLY A 225 9.91 6.08 25.29
C GLY A 225 9.82 6.81 23.96
N LYS A 226 10.85 7.59 23.62
CA LYS A 226 10.97 8.31 22.34
C LYS A 226 11.89 7.62 21.34
N ARG A 227 12.33 6.42 21.62
CA ARG A 227 13.27 5.72 20.74
C ARG A 227 12.58 4.59 20.02
N VAL A 228 12.64 4.61 18.70
CA VAL A 228 12.20 3.53 17.83
C VAL A 228 13.39 2.67 17.43
N TRP A 229 13.26 1.35 17.53
CA TRP A 229 14.21 0.35 17.04
C TRP A 229 13.57 -0.46 15.92
N ILE A 230 14.39 -0.81 14.95
CA ILE A 230 13.99 -1.70 13.85
C ILE A 230 15.01 -2.81 13.70
N GLU A 231 14.49 -3.98 13.36
CA GLU A 231 15.21 -5.12 12.82
C GLU A 231 14.80 -5.30 11.36
N THR A 232 15.75 -5.57 10.46
CA THR A 232 15.51 -5.59 9.02
C THR A 232 16.28 -6.71 8.33
N SER A 233 15.85 -7.10 7.14
CA SER A 233 16.75 -7.78 6.20
C SER A 233 18.01 -6.93 5.97
N PRO A 234 19.11 -7.46 5.39
CA PRO A 234 20.29 -6.66 5.12
C PRO A 234 20.01 -5.45 4.23
N VAL A 235 20.23 -4.23 4.73
CA VAL A 235 19.98 -2.96 4.03
C VAL A 235 21.19 -2.04 4.04
N ALA A 236 21.33 -1.20 3.01
CA ALA A 236 22.38 -0.19 2.94
C ALA A 236 22.05 1.03 3.81
N PHE A 237 20.76 1.39 3.88
CA PHE A 237 20.28 2.55 4.64
C PHE A 237 19.03 2.23 5.42
N ALA A 238 18.95 2.82 6.63
CA ALA A 238 17.72 3.01 7.37
C ALA A 238 17.54 4.51 7.61
N ARG A 239 16.32 5.02 7.43
CA ARG A 239 15.97 6.44 7.54
C ARG A 239 14.73 6.62 8.41
N LEU A 240 14.76 7.63 9.27
CA LEU A 240 13.57 8.22 9.87
C LEU A 240 13.27 9.49 9.06
N VAL A 241 12.14 9.53 8.38
CA VAL A 241 11.72 10.62 7.51
C VAL A 241 10.63 11.42 8.21
N GLY A 242 10.75 12.74 8.22
CA GLY A 242 9.80 13.68 8.80
C GLY A 242 9.38 14.76 7.81
N PRO A 243 8.66 15.82 8.29
CA PRO A 243 8.15 16.91 7.45
C PRO A 243 9.24 17.66 6.71
N ALA A 244 8.92 18.16 5.52
CA ALA A 244 9.80 18.98 4.68
C ALA A 244 11.16 18.32 4.42
N PHE A 245 12.25 18.94 4.86
CA PHE A 245 13.63 18.44 4.72
C PHE A 245 14.13 17.64 5.95
N LEU A 246 13.27 17.42 6.93
CA LEU A 246 13.67 16.78 8.20
C LEU A 246 13.85 15.27 7.99
N GLY A 247 14.95 14.74 8.51
CA GLY A 247 15.26 13.31 8.43
C GLY A 247 16.51 12.94 9.23
N LYS A 248 16.56 11.67 9.61
CA LYS A 248 17.74 11.03 10.21
C LYS A 248 18.08 9.77 9.44
N ARG A 249 19.34 9.37 9.41
CA ARG A 249 19.77 8.16 8.69
C ARG A 249 20.88 7.41 9.43
N VAL A 250 20.93 6.10 9.18
CA VAL A 250 22.05 5.20 9.48
C VAL A 250 22.36 4.44 8.18
N GLY A 251 23.64 4.12 7.95
CA GLY A 251 24.11 3.41 6.75
C GLY A 251 25.10 4.21 5.93
N SER A 252 25.59 3.60 4.86
CA SER A 252 26.64 4.20 4.02
C SER A 252 26.61 3.67 2.58
N PHE A 253 27.18 4.45 1.65
CA PHE A 253 27.39 4.03 0.26
C PHE A 253 28.56 3.04 0.07
N GLY A 254 29.27 2.67 1.14
CA GLY A 254 30.47 1.84 1.09
C GLY A 254 30.25 0.33 0.94
N GLY A 255 29.03 -0.12 0.59
CA GLY A 255 28.70 -1.54 0.37
C GLY A 255 28.50 -2.37 1.65
N GLN A 256 28.66 -1.78 2.83
CA GLN A 256 28.33 -2.45 4.09
C GLN A 256 26.82 -2.41 4.31
N THR A 257 26.27 -3.50 4.85
CA THR A 257 24.86 -3.59 5.21
C THR A 257 24.68 -3.57 6.72
N LEU A 258 23.50 -3.15 7.16
CA LEU A 258 23.03 -3.23 8.53
C LEU A 258 21.73 -4.05 8.57
N THR A 259 21.45 -4.65 9.73
CA THR A 259 20.21 -5.41 9.99
C THR A 259 19.42 -4.85 11.17
N GLU A 260 19.93 -3.79 11.80
CA GLU A 260 19.26 -3.11 12.89
C GLU A 260 19.59 -1.61 12.88
N ALA A 261 18.66 -0.79 13.32
CA ALA A 261 18.86 0.63 13.53
C ALA A 261 17.96 1.15 14.66
N ALA A 262 18.32 2.33 15.20
CA ALA A 262 17.50 3.03 16.18
C ALA A 262 17.52 4.53 15.95
N PHE A 263 16.37 5.17 16.20
CA PHE A 263 16.19 6.61 16.03
C PHE A 263 15.50 7.20 17.27
N GLU A 264 15.96 8.38 17.70
CA GLU A 264 15.22 9.23 18.63
C GLU A 264 14.18 10.04 17.87
N LEU A 265 12.91 9.91 18.26
CA LEU A 265 11.78 10.63 17.66
C LEU A 265 11.77 12.08 18.16
N PRO A 266 11.82 13.08 17.27
CA PRO A 266 11.69 14.48 17.67
C PRO A 266 10.28 14.82 18.14
N ASP A 267 10.17 15.71 19.13
CA ASP A 267 8.88 16.12 19.70
C ASP A 267 8.07 17.06 18.80
N ASP A 268 8.75 17.76 17.92
CA ASP A 268 8.21 18.81 17.05
C ASP A 268 7.81 18.32 15.66
N TRP A 269 8.02 17.02 15.36
CA TRP A 269 7.59 16.47 14.10
C TRP A 269 6.12 16.07 14.12
N ARG A 270 5.34 16.60 13.18
CA ARG A 270 3.91 16.29 13.06
C ARG A 270 3.64 14.86 12.62
N TRP A 271 4.56 14.27 11.86
CA TRP A 271 4.54 12.89 11.41
C TRP A 271 5.98 12.39 11.22
N ALA A 272 6.15 11.09 11.27
CA ALA A 272 7.40 10.43 10.91
C ALA A 272 7.10 9.01 10.42
N TYR A 273 7.86 8.55 9.43
CA TYR A 273 7.87 7.16 9.00
C TYR A 273 9.29 6.63 8.84
N LEU A 274 9.42 5.31 8.75
CA LEU A 274 10.70 4.66 8.49
C LEU A 274 10.79 4.23 7.03
N GLU A 275 11.94 4.46 6.42
CA GLU A 275 12.32 3.94 5.12
C GLU A 275 13.60 3.14 5.26
N ILE A 276 13.64 1.97 4.62
CA ILE A 276 14.86 1.17 4.47
C ILE A 276 15.14 0.93 2.99
N GLU A 277 16.43 0.86 2.64
CA GLU A 277 16.88 0.69 1.25
C GLU A 277 17.99 -0.37 1.19
N ASP A 278 17.81 -1.37 0.33
CA ASP A 278 18.82 -2.40 0.10
C ASP A 278 19.96 -1.92 -0.83
N THR A 279 20.96 -2.76 -1.03
CA THR A 279 22.12 -2.46 -1.89
C THR A 279 21.78 -2.36 -3.38
N SER A 280 20.57 -2.77 -3.78
CA SER A 280 20.05 -2.65 -5.15
C SER A 280 19.20 -1.41 -5.35
N GLY A 281 19.01 -0.59 -4.30
CA GLY A 281 18.15 0.60 -4.31
C GLY A 281 16.66 0.30 -4.16
N ARG A 282 16.26 -0.94 -3.83
CA ARG A 282 14.89 -1.29 -3.53
C ARG A 282 14.56 -0.85 -2.12
N ARG A 283 13.32 -0.43 -1.90
CA ARG A 283 12.91 0.22 -0.66
C ARG A 283 11.74 -0.46 0.03
N ALA A 284 11.63 -0.21 1.33
CA ALA A 284 10.42 -0.48 2.08
C ALA A 284 10.09 0.72 2.99
N TRP A 285 8.81 0.93 3.22
CA TRP A 285 8.26 2.07 3.95
C TRP A 285 7.26 1.61 5.00
N THR A 286 7.42 2.07 6.23
CA THR A 286 6.30 2.00 7.19
C THR A 286 5.26 3.06 6.85
N ASN A 287 4.04 2.92 7.34
CA ASN A 287 3.15 4.08 7.49
C ASN A 287 3.73 5.04 8.53
N THR A 288 3.11 6.21 8.73
CA THR A 288 3.51 7.09 9.83
C THR A 288 3.47 6.34 11.15
N LEU A 289 4.47 6.58 12.00
CA LEU A 289 4.66 5.82 13.25
C LEU A 289 3.56 6.07 14.28
N PHE A 290 2.82 7.18 14.14
CA PHE A 290 1.79 7.60 15.08
C PHE A 290 0.51 8.00 14.34
N THR A 291 -0.63 7.72 14.96
CA THR A 291 -1.92 8.30 14.57
C THR A 291 -2.29 9.39 15.55
N ALA A 292 -2.99 10.43 15.10
CA ALA A 292 -3.75 11.29 16.00
C ALA A 292 -4.95 10.49 16.54
N ASP A 293 -5.27 10.64 17.83
CA ASP A 293 -6.54 10.12 18.33
C ASP A 293 -7.66 10.81 17.55
N ALA A 294 -8.58 10.02 17.02
CA ALA A 294 -9.88 10.52 16.60
C ALA A 294 -10.55 11.10 17.86
N GLY A 295 -10.55 12.42 17.95
CA GLY A 295 -11.21 13.16 19.03
C GLY A 295 -12.73 13.03 18.98
#